data_4f099a0ff30f5205379acc5d3f952840
#
_entry.id   4f099a0ff30f5205379acc5d3f952840
#
_cell.length_a   1.000
_cell.length_b   1.000
_cell.length_c   1.000
_cell.angle_alpha   90.00
_cell.angle_beta   90.00
_cell.angle_gamma   90.00
#
_symmetry.space_group_name_H-M   'P 1'
#
loop_
_entity.id
_entity.type
_entity.pdbx_description
1 polymer ?
#
loop_
_entity_poly.entity_id
_entity_poly.type
_entity_poly.pdbx_seq_one_letter_code
_entity_poly.pdbx_strand_id
1 'polypeptide(L)'
;MNMPRCLLHALTALSIASTLSMTGCDSGPRTLTIGVLVAQTGPSGARGKDLLHGASLAAEEINQGGFMVDGRPLKIQIRATDDKGEVEAAALQARDLIDTGIDAMIGPVNSNQAAAVIPIVAAKGLPQLITATSATLLALGQGNVLRLLANDEQQGRAIASFAAETLHSQRIAIVVEKSDYGRGLDASVVAGLAKMHLAAIASAEIDDKSQLPLETIARFRAEKIDTLVFLAREPQLVGLLDSLEKTGWTDLAVVGTNVIRNRSVAHRPLQIRALYATATAIDAKEFPEGKVFLESFRKRYGGDPVWGAQYAYDAVYALADAARQARSLDASDLVETLKRIDPGTKVNQQMRFAATGEQVYPNIGVYKVDHEAWAMQMMSATW
;
A
#
# COMPACT_ATOMS: atom_id res chain seq x y z
N MET A 1 78.81 17.73 73.05
CA MET A 1 77.72 17.59 74.03
C MET A 1 76.47 18.07 73.32
N ASN A 2 75.52 17.20 73.17
CA ASN A 2 74.12 17.35 72.81
C ASN A 2 73.70 18.05 71.46
N MET A 3 73.24 17.20 70.55
CA MET A 3 72.28 17.47 69.47
C MET A 3 70.98 18.07 70.01
N PRO A 4 70.22 18.81 69.12
CA PRO A 4 68.95 18.13 68.83
C PRO A 4 68.59 18.09 67.30
N ARG A 5 67.83 17.07 67.02
CA ARG A 5 67.21 16.70 65.76
C ARG A 5 66.16 17.73 65.34
N CYS A 6 66.19 18.18 64.07
CA CYS A 6 65.07 18.78 63.42
C CYS A 6 64.42 17.80 62.47
N LEU A 7 63.15 17.51 62.73
CA LEU A 7 62.27 16.69 61.88
C LEU A 7 61.94 17.45 60.61
N LEU A 8 62.19 16.83 59.46
CA LEU A 8 61.75 17.29 58.15
C LEU A 8 60.41 16.60 57.85
N HIS A 9 59.31 17.39 57.82
CA HIS A 9 58.01 16.90 57.38
C HIS A 9 57.93 17.09 55.88
N ALA A 10 57.93 15.96 55.12
CA ALA A 10 57.63 15.92 53.74
C ALA A 10 56.12 15.88 53.54
N LEU A 11 55.52 16.97 53.04
CA LEU A 11 54.14 16.98 52.55
C LEU A 11 54.10 16.39 51.17
N THR A 12 53.55 15.17 51.08
CA THR A 12 53.15 14.52 49.80
C THR A 12 51.80 15.09 49.40
N ALA A 13 51.80 15.97 48.44
CA ALA A 13 50.57 16.44 47.75
C ALA A 13 50.10 15.31 46.79
N LEU A 14 49.02 14.66 47.16
CA LEU A 14 48.31 13.66 46.34
C LEU A 14 47.44 14.38 45.31
N SER A 15 47.94 14.57 44.07
CA SER A 15 47.17 15.11 42.93
C SER A 15 46.20 14.05 42.44
N ILE A 16 44.92 14.15 42.83
CA ILE A 16 43.81 13.39 42.24
C ILE A 16 43.52 13.98 40.88
N ALA A 17 44.07 13.41 39.82
CA ALA A 17 43.64 13.68 38.45
C ALA A 17 42.27 13.03 38.23
N SER A 18 41.22 13.82 38.38
CA SER A 18 39.85 13.42 37.94
C SER A 18 39.85 13.35 36.40
N THR A 19 40.02 12.15 35.88
CA THR A 19 39.67 11.84 34.49
C THR A 19 38.19 11.95 34.31
N LEU A 20 37.70 13.13 33.89
CA LEU A 20 36.38 13.24 33.27
C LEU A 20 36.41 12.35 32.02
N SER A 21 35.85 11.15 32.12
CA SER A 21 35.45 10.36 30.96
C SER A 21 34.37 11.16 30.27
N MET A 22 34.72 11.98 29.28
CA MET A 22 33.79 12.47 28.27
C MET A 22 33.32 11.21 27.53
N THR A 23 32.18 10.64 27.98
CA THR A 23 31.38 9.80 27.11
C THR A 23 31.03 10.69 25.93
N GLY A 24 31.78 10.55 24.84
CA GLY A 24 31.49 11.20 23.59
C GLY A 24 30.07 10.76 23.20
N CYS A 25 29.10 11.67 23.33
CA CYS A 25 27.85 11.52 22.63
C CYS A 25 28.21 11.33 21.17
N ASP A 26 27.83 10.22 20.60
CA ASP A 26 27.89 9.99 19.16
C ASP A 26 27.17 11.15 18.47
N SER A 27 27.97 12.12 17.99
CA SER A 27 27.49 13.41 17.46
C SER A 27 27.17 13.30 15.97
N GLY A 28 27.03 12.07 15.45
CA GLY A 28 26.56 11.83 14.09
C GLY A 28 25.08 12.23 13.95
N PRO A 29 24.63 12.60 12.74
CA PRO A 29 23.23 12.85 12.51
C PRO A 29 22.43 11.59 12.83
N ARG A 30 21.46 11.73 13.74
CA ARG A 30 20.54 10.63 14.08
C ARG A 30 19.82 10.18 12.80
N THR A 31 19.55 8.90 12.63
CA THR A 31 18.98 8.35 11.40
C THR A 31 17.61 7.76 11.68
N LEU A 32 16.60 8.13 10.88
CA LEU A 32 15.34 7.39 10.78
C LEU A 32 15.54 6.33 9.70
N THR A 33 15.65 5.08 10.10
CA THR A 33 15.90 3.96 9.19
C THR A 33 14.58 3.27 8.83
N ILE A 34 14.18 3.35 7.56
CA ILE A 34 12.94 2.76 7.06
C ILE A 34 13.28 1.51 6.25
N GLY A 35 12.79 0.35 6.71
CA GLY A 35 12.84 -0.90 5.97
C GLY A 35 11.82 -0.90 4.84
N VAL A 36 12.21 -1.21 3.61
CA VAL A 36 11.29 -1.40 2.48
C VAL A 36 11.35 -2.85 2.03
N LEU A 37 10.33 -3.61 2.42
CA LEU A 37 10.18 -5.02 2.10
C LEU A 37 9.14 -5.18 1.00
N VAL A 38 9.60 -5.45 -0.21
CA VAL A 38 8.75 -5.51 -1.41
C VAL A 38 9.32 -6.49 -2.42
N ALA A 39 8.48 -7.08 -3.26
CA ALA A 39 8.93 -7.87 -4.39
C ALA A 39 9.66 -6.95 -5.40
N GLN A 40 10.96 -7.11 -5.55
CA GLN A 40 11.73 -6.42 -6.60
C GLN A 40 11.93 -7.30 -7.83
N THR A 41 11.68 -8.58 -7.68
CA THR A 41 11.69 -9.61 -8.73
C THR A 41 10.38 -10.39 -8.76
N GLY A 42 10.20 -11.30 -9.73
CA GLY A 42 8.99 -12.09 -9.88
C GLY A 42 7.79 -11.29 -10.42
N PRO A 43 6.58 -11.88 -10.38
CA PRO A 43 5.37 -11.29 -11.01
C PRO A 43 4.98 -9.92 -10.49
N SER A 44 5.26 -9.61 -9.22
CA SER A 44 4.98 -8.31 -8.60
C SER A 44 6.17 -7.35 -8.64
N GLY A 45 7.29 -7.71 -9.29
CA GLY A 45 8.56 -6.99 -9.26
C GLY A 45 8.47 -5.53 -9.72
N ALA A 46 7.67 -5.23 -10.75
CA ALA A 46 7.46 -3.86 -11.21
C ALA A 46 6.80 -3.00 -10.13
N ARG A 47 5.76 -3.52 -9.45
CA ARG A 47 5.04 -2.81 -8.38
C ARG A 47 5.94 -2.56 -7.17
N GLY A 48 6.70 -3.57 -6.77
CA GLY A 48 7.61 -3.43 -5.63
C GLY A 48 8.74 -2.44 -5.90
N LYS A 49 9.32 -2.46 -7.11
CA LYS A 49 10.31 -1.46 -7.53
C LYS A 49 9.76 -0.04 -7.47
N ASP A 50 8.53 0.18 -7.91
CA ASP A 50 7.91 1.49 -7.86
C ASP A 50 7.73 1.98 -6.43
N LEU A 51 7.29 1.12 -5.49
CA LEU A 51 7.21 1.48 -4.08
C LEU A 51 8.60 1.84 -3.51
N LEU A 52 9.63 1.03 -3.81
CA LEU A 52 11.00 1.31 -3.39
C LEU A 52 11.51 2.64 -3.96
N HIS A 53 11.26 2.90 -5.24
CA HIS A 53 11.65 4.15 -5.90
C HIS A 53 10.92 5.35 -5.28
N GLY A 54 9.62 5.24 -5.01
CA GLY A 54 8.85 6.28 -4.33
C GLY A 54 9.41 6.60 -2.93
N ALA A 55 9.64 5.57 -2.11
CA ALA A 55 10.24 5.73 -0.79
C ALA A 55 11.64 6.37 -0.85
N SER A 56 12.47 5.93 -1.80
CA SER A 56 13.83 6.44 -1.99
C SER A 56 13.83 7.89 -2.43
N LEU A 57 12.96 8.28 -3.36
CA LEU A 57 12.82 9.67 -3.82
C LEU A 57 12.43 10.60 -2.67
N ALA A 58 11.44 10.21 -1.86
CA ALA A 58 11.04 11.00 -0.69
C ALA A 58 12.19 11.17 0.32
N ALA A 59 12.93 10.10 0.61
CA ALA A 59 14.08 10.17 1.51
C ALA A 59 15.17 11.09 0.97
N GLU A 60 15.48 11.04 -0.34
CA GLU A 60 16.44 11.92 -1.00
C GLU A 60 16.00 13.41 -0.87
N GLU A 61 14.74 13.73 -1.17
CA GLU A 61 14.20 15.09 -1.12
C GLU A 61 14.18 15.65 0.30
N ILE A 62 13.74 14.87 1.28
CA ILE A 62 13.70 15.27 2.70
C ILE A 62 15.13 15.54 3.20
N ASN A 63 16.09 14.67 2.85
CA ASN A 63 17.48 14.83 3.23
C ASN A 63 18.13 16.06 2.58
N GLN A 64 17.80 16.38 1.33
CA GLN A 64 18.28 17.58 0.63
C GLN A 64 17.69 18.87 1.24
N GLY A 65 16.43 18.83 1.66
CA GLY A 65 15.77 19.96 2.32
C GLY A 65 16.24 20.25 3.74
N GLY A 66 17.03 19.36 4.33
CA GLY A 66 17.43 19.41 5.73
C GLY A 66 16.30 18.97 6.66
N PHE A 67 16.50 17.88 7.38
CA PHE A 67 15.48 17.30 8.27
C PHE A 67 15.91 17.41 9.72
N MET A 68 15.03 17.98 10.55
CA MET A 68 15.30 18.20 11.96
C MET A 68 14.22 17.55 12.82
N VAL A 69 14.62 16.88 13.90
CA VAL A 69 13.73 16.36 14.94
C VAL A 69 14.28 16.81 16.29
N ASP A 70 13.43 17.44 17.12
CA ASP A 70 13.83 17.99 18.42
C ASP A 70 15.07 18.88 18.38
N GLY A 71 15.17 19.75 17.36
CA GLY A 71 16.31 20.66 17.15
C GLY A 71 17.61 19.99 16.71
N ARG A 72 17.61 18.70 16.42
CA ARG A 72 18.79 17.94 15.97
C ARG A 72 18.65 17.54 14.51
N PRO A 73 19.74 17.61 13.72
CA PRO A 73 19.73 17.14 12.34
C PRO A 73 19.51 15.63 12.29
N LEU A 74 18.62 15.20 11.40
CA LEU A 74 18.27 13.82 11.18
C LEU A 74 18.45 13.50 9.69
N LYS A 75 18.74 12.23 9.39
CA LYS A 75 18.73 11.70 8.01
C LYS A 75 17.71 10.56 7.92
N ILE A 76 17.09 10.42 6.76
CA ILE A 76 16.27 9.24 6.42
C ILE A 76 17.15 8.29 5.62
N GLN A 77 17.17 7.03 6.04
CA GLN A 77 17.84 5.95 5.35
C GLN A 77 16.83 4.89 4.94
N ILE A 78 16.82 4.51 3.68
CA ILE A 78 16.04 3.38 3.16
C ILE A 78 16.91 2.13 3.17
N ARG A 79 16.42 1.04 3.78
CA ARG A 79 16.98 -0.30 3.69
C ARG A 79 16.00 -1.20 2.99
N ALA A 80 16.33 -1.62 1.77
CA ALA A 80 15.43 -2.40 0.93
C ALA A 80 15.82 -3.87 0.89
N THR A 81 14.82 -4.74 0.80
CA THR A 81 15.02 -6.16 0.55
C THR A 81 13.94 -6.70 -0.37
N ASP A 82 14.25 -7.80 -1.07
CA ASP A 82 13.39 -8.44 -2.07
C ASP A 82 12.72 -9.68 -1.48
N ASP A 83 11.40 -9.65 -1.35
CA ASP A 83 10.59 -10.82 -0.94
C ASP A 83 10.25 -11.75 -2.12
N LYS A 84 10.64 -11.40 -3.34
CA LYS A 84 10.41 -12.15 -4.59
C LYS A 84 8.94 -12.48 -4.88
N GLY A 85 8.01 -11.95 -4.07
CA GLY A 85 6.62 -12.35 -4.08
C GLY A 85 6.34 -13.69 -3.41
N GLU A 86 7.26 -14.18 -2.57
CA GLU A 86 7.20 -15.47 -1.87
C GLU A 86 6.97 -15.24 -0.36
N VAL A 87 6.08 -16.03 0.24
CA VAL A 87 5.66 -15.85 1.65
C VAL A 87 6.81 -16.14 2.61
N GLU A 88 7.53 -17.24 2.37
CA GLU A 88 8.65 -17.66 3.19
C GLU A 88 9.83 -16.68 3.12
N ALA A 89 10.12 -16.17 1.90
CA ALA A 89 11.14 -15.15 1.69
C ALA A 89 10.76 -13.85 2.41
N ALA A 90 9.51 -13.41 2.33
CA ALA A 90 9.02 -12.22 3.01
C ALA A 90 9.21 -12.31 4.53
N ALA A 91 8.84 -13.44 5.13
CA ALA A 91 9.00 -13.66 6.57
C ALA A 91 10.48 -13.68 7.02
N LEU A 92 11.37 -14.28 6.23
CA LEU A 92 12.81 -14.29 6.51
C LEU A 92 13.38 -12.87 6.40
N GLN A 93 13.14 -12.19 5.28
CA GLN A 93 13.65 -10.85 5.01
C GLN A 93 13.12 -9.81 6.01
N ALA A 94 11.90 -9.98 6.53
CA ALA A 94 11.37 -9.11 7.59
C ALA A 94 12.20 -9.22 8.88
N ARG A 95 12.58 -10.44 9.30
CA ARG A 95 13.45 -10.65 10.47
C ARG A 95 14.82 -10.03 10.24
N ASP A 96 15.43 -10.30 9.09
CA ASP A 96 16.73 -9.74 8.73
C ASP A 96 16.74 -8.21 8.76
N LEU A 97 15.72 -7.55 8.18
CA LEU A 97 15.59 -6.10 8.25
C LEU A 97 15.44 -5.57 9.68
N ILE A 98 14.63 -6.21 10.50
CA ILE A 98 14.44 -5.85 11.91
C ILE A 98 15.76 -5.96 12.66
N ASP A 99 16.52 -7.03 12.44
CA ASP A 99 17.81 -7.27 13.09
C ASP A 99 18.88 -6.23 12.68
N THR A 100 18.71 -5.57 11.52
CA THR A 100 19.56 -4.43 11.13
C THR A 100 19.25 -3.13 11.87
N GLY A 101 18.17 -3.08 12.67
CA GLY A 101 17.75 -1.90 13.43
C GLY A 101 17.01 -0.88 12.55
N ILE A 102 15.84 -1.24 12.02
CA ILE A 102 14.91 -0.32 11.38
C ILE A 102 13.97 0.30 12.40
N ASP A 103 13.49 1.53 12.14
CA ASP A 103 12.53 2.26 12.98
C ASP A 103 11.09 2.11 12.48
N ALA A 104 10.91 1.79 11.19
CA ALA A 104 9.61 1.57 10.54
C ALA A 104 9.76 0.62 9.35
N MET A 105 8.64 0.03 8.90
CA MET A 105 8.61 -0.81 7.69
C MET A 105 7.55 -0.32 6.70
N ILE A 106 7.88 -0.28 5.41
CA ILE A 106 6.95 -0.11 4.29
C ILE A 106 6.87 -1.44 3.53
N GLY A 107 5.63 -1.90 3.28
CA GLY A 107 5.38 -3.20 2.64
C GLY A 107 4.97 -4.30 3.59
N PRO A 108 4.81 -5.56 3.08
CA PRO A 108 4.83 -5.99 1.67
C PRO A 108 3.72 -5.45 0.76
N VAL A 109 3.86 -5.69 -0.55
CA VAL A 109 2.86 -5.26 -1.56
C VAL A 109 1.62 -6.14 -1.53
N ASN A 110 1.82 -7.46 -1.48
CA ASN A 110 0.74 -8.44 -1.63
C ASN A 110 0.25 -8.97 -0.28
N SER A 111 -1.02 -9.32 -0.21
CA SER A 111 -1.69 -9.71 1.04
C SER A 111 -1.12 -10.98 1.68
N ASN A 112 -0.73 -11.99 0.90
CA ASN A 112 -0.18 -13.23 1.45
C ASN A 112 1.17 -12.98 2.17
N GLN A 113 2.05 -12.18 1.57
CA GLN A 113 3.32 -11.78 2.18
C GLN A 113 3.07 -10.89 3.41
N ALA A 114 2.13 -9.94 3.32
CA ALA A 114 1.77 -9.09 4.43
C ALA A 114 1.22 -9.90 5.62
N ALA A 115 0.39 -10.91 5.39
CA ALA A 115 -0.13 -11.78 6.44
C ALA A 115 0.99 -12.52 7.21
N ALA A 116 2.06 -12.92 6.53
CA ALA A 116 3.20 -13.58 7.18
C ALA A 116 4.13 -12.60 7.90
N VAL A 117 4.24 -11.35 7.42
CA VAL A 117 5.18 -10.33 7.93
C VAL A 117 4.60 -9.56 9.12
N ILE A 118 3.31 -9.22 9.08
CA ILE A 118 2.65 -8.40 10.09
C ILE A 118 2.89 -8.90 11.53
N PRO A 119 2.70 -10.20 11.86
CA PRO A 119 2.94 -10.68 13.22
C PRO A 119 4.40 -10.52 13.67
N ILE A 120 5.36 -10.61 12.74
CA ILE A 120 6.80 -10.47 13.02
C ILE A 120 7.12 -9.02 13.39
N VAL A 121 6.61 -8.06 12.61
CA VAL A 121 6.80 -6.61 12.83
C VAL A 121 6.05 -6.15 14.07
N ALA A 122 4.83 -6.66 14.29
CA ALA A 122 4.00 -6.35 15.45
C ALA A 122 4.65 -6.78 16.75
N ALA A 123 5.32 -7.94 16.79
CA ALA A 123 6.06 -8.40 17.96
C ALA A 123 7.19 -7.47 18.41
N LYS A 124 7.63 -6.55 17.55
CA LYS A 124 8.62 -5.48 17.84
C LYS A 124 7.98 -4.12 18.04
N GLY A 125 6.67 -4.01 17.89
CA GLY A 125 5.93 -2.75 18.00
C GLY A 125 6.26 -1.72 16.91
N LEU A 126 6.99 -2.09 15.85
CA LEU A 126 7.40 -1.16 14.80
C LEU A 126 6.21 -0.72 13.95
N PRO A 127 6.10 0.57 13.57
CA PRO A 127 5.08 1.00 12.61
C PRO A 127 5.31 0.32 11.26
N GLN A 128 4.23 -0.27 10.71
CA GLN A 128 4.24 -0.91 9.40
C GLN A 128 3.18 -0.30 8.49
N LEU A 129 3.61 0.27 7.37
CA LEU A 129 2.74 0.89 6.38
C LEU A 129 2.61 -0.04 5.17
N ILE A 130 1.37 -0.49 4.89
CA ILE A 130 1.11 -1.52 3.86
C ILE A 130 0.25 -0.99 2.72
N THR A 131 0.47 -1.55 1.53
CA THR A 131 -0.40 -1.37 0.36
C THR A 131 -1.26 -2.61 0.06
N ALA A 132 -1.11 -3.67 0.83
CA ALA A 132 -1.92 -4.86 0.72
C ALA A 132 -3.38 -4.61 1.13
N THR A 133 -4.34 -5.16 0.40
CA THR A 133 -5.76 -4.76 0.46
C THR A 133 -6.69 -5.70 1.21
N SER A 134 -6.27 -6.94 1.54
CA SER A 134 -7.14 -7.86 2.27
C SER A 134 -7.61 -7.25 3.61
N ALA A 135 -8.91 -7.24 3.83
CA ALA A 135 -9.55 -6.56 4.96
C ALA A 135 -9.12 -7.11 6.33
N THR A 136 -8.74 -8.39 6.40
CA THR A 136 -8.38 -9.05 7.66
C THR A 136 -6.96 -8.76 8.15
N LEU A 137 -6.10 -8.14 7.34
CA LEU A 137 -4.67 -7.98 7.63
C LEU A 137 -4.38 -7.18 8.90
N LEU A 138 -5.11 -6.09 9.13
CA LEU A 138 -4.84 -5.21 10.28
C LEU A 138 -5.11 -5.90 11.61
N ALA A 139 -6.00 -6.88 11.63
CA ALA A 139 -6.28 -7.69 12.83
C ALA A 139 -5.10 -8.61 13.23
N LEU A 140 -4.15 -8.85 12.34
CA LEU A 140 -2.94 -9.62 12.62
C LEU A 140 -1.88 -8.80 13.38
N GLY A 141 -2.00 -7.47 13.33
CA GLY A 141 -1.11 -6.54 14.03
C GLY A 141 -1.62 -6.20 15.44
N GLN A 142 -0.75 -5.56 16.21
CA GLN A 142 -1.06 -5.08 17.56
C GLN A 142 -1.37 -3.57 17.56
N GLY A 143 -2.05 -3.10 16.51
CA GLY A 143 -2.36 -1.69 16.32
C GLY A 143 -1.24 -0.85 15.68
N ASN A 144 -0.14 -1.46 15.28
CA ASN A 144 1.02 -0.82 14.65
C ASN A 144 1.01 -0.88 13.11
N VAL A 145 0.00 -1.53 12.52
CA VAL A 145 -0.16 -1.64 11.06
C VAL A 145 -1.08 -0.54 10.54
N LEU A 146 -0.64 0.16 9.51
CA LEU A 146 -1.33 1.29 8.88
C LEU A 146 -1.47 1.02 7.39
N ARG A 147 -2.70 1.07 6.88
CA ARG A 147 -2.99 0.81 5.47
C ARG A 147 -2.99 2.10 4.66
N LEU A 148 -2.23 2.12 3.58
CA LEU A 148 -2.11 3.29 2.70
C LEU A 148 -3.22 3.40 1.65
N LEU A 149 -3.92 2.30 1.36
CA LEU A 149 -4.94 2.18 0.32
C LEU A 149 -6.31 1.84 0.91
N ALA A 150 -7.34 1.85 0.06
CA ALA A 150 -8.61 1.20 0.37
C ALA A 150 -8.43 -0.32 0.51
N ASN A 151 -9.22 -0.94 1.36
CA ASN A 151 -9.26 -2.39 1.49
C ASN A 151 -10.29 -3.04 0.54
N ASP A 152 -10.30 -4.38 0.48
CA ASP A 152 -11.16 -5.13 -0.43
C ASP A 152 -12.66 -4.98 -0.08
N GLU A 153 -13.03 -4.76 1.21
CA GLU A 153 -14.41 -4.46 1.58
C GLU A 153 -14.87 -3.12 1.01
N GLN A 154 -14.01 -2.11 1.08
CA GLN A 154 -14.29 -0.79 0.52
C GLN A 154 -14.38 -0.88 -1.00
N GLN A 155 -13.51 -1.68 -1.64
CA GLN A 155 -13.56 -1.91 -3.08
C GLN A 155 -14.87 -2.63 -3.49
N GLY A 156 -15.29 -3.65 -2.74
CA GLY A 156 -16.56 -4.33 -3.00
C GLY A 156 -17.77 -3.40 -2.90
N ARG A 157 -17.79 -2.51 -1.88
CA ARG A 157 -18.83 -1.46 -1.78
C ARG A 157 -18.81 -0.51 -2.97
N ALA A 158 -17.63 -0.08 -3.40
CA ALA A 158 -17.49 0.81 -4.56
C ALA A 158 -18.00 0.17 -5.86
N ILE A 159 -17.75 -1.13 -6.08
CA ILE A 159 -18.29 -1.88 -7.20
C ILE A 159 -19.82 -1.89 -7.15
N ALA A 160 -20.39 -2.19 -5.98
CA ALA A 160 -21.84 -2.24 -5.80
C ALA A 160 -22.50 -0.86 -6.04
N SER A 161 -21.95 0.22 -5.44
CA SER A 161 -22.44 1.59 -5.64
C SER A 161 -22.32 2.01 -7.10
N PHE A 162 -21.20 1.74 -7.73
CA PHE A 162 -21.00 2.08 -9.15
C PHE A 162 -21.99 1.36 -10.05
N ALA A 163 -22.22 0.06 -9.85
CA ALA A 163 -23.20 -0.69 -10.61
C ALA A 163 -24.63 -0.16 -10.40
N ALA A 164 -25.00 0.12 -9.15
CA ALA A 164 -26.35 0.56 -8.80
C ALA A 164 -26.63 2.03 -9.21
N GLU A 165 -25.74 2.94 -8.82
CA GLU A 165 -26.02 4.39 -8.86
C GLU A 165 -25.52 5.05 -10.14
N THR A 166 -24.42 4.54 -10.73
CA THR A 166 -23.85 5.12 -11.93
C THR A 166 -24.28 4.39 -13.20
N LEU A 167 -24.22 3.05 -13.19
CA LEU A 167 -24.66 2.26 -14.34
C LEU A 167 -26.16 2.02 -14.34
N HIS A 168 -26.87 2.29 -13.24
CA HIS A 168 -28.30 2.02 -13.06
C HIS A 168 -28.67 0.57 -13.40
N SER A 169 -27.79 -0.37 -13.01
CA SER A 169 -27.91 -1.79 -13.32
C SER A 169 -29.15 -2.37 -12.66
N GLN A 170 -29.95 -3.10 -13.44
CA GLN A 170 -31.16 -3.76 -12.96
C GLN A 170 -30.97 -5.27 -12.84
N ARG A 171 -30.10 -5.84 -13.64
CA ARG A 171 -29.91 -7.29 -13.76
C ARG A 171 -28.42 -7.64 -13.71
N ILE A 172 -27.96 -7.81 -12.49
CA ILE A 172 -26.53 -8.02 -12.17
C ILE A 172 -26.24 -9.52 -12.06
N ALA A 173 -25.17 -9.98 -12.71
CA ALA A 173 -24.54 -11.26 -12.43
C ALA A 173 -23.16 -11.07 -11.82
N ILE A 174 -22.69 -12.03 -11.01
CA ILE A 174 -21.37 -12.02 -10.42
C ILE A 174 -20.60 -13.26 -10.89
N VAL A 175 -19.39 -13.07 -11.41
CA VAL A 175 -18.42 -14.14 -11.65
C VAL A 175 -17.27 -13.96 -10.68
N VAL A 176 -16.99 -15.00 -9.91
CA VAL A 176 -16.00 -14.97 -8.83
C VAL A 176 -14.96 -16.08 -8.98
N GLU A 177 -13.70 -15.75 -8.76
CA GLU A 177 -12.60 -16.71 -8.66
C GLU A 177 -12.70 -17.49 -7.34
N LYS A 178 -12.52 -18.81 -7.38
CA LYS A 178 -12.48 -19.70 -6.20
C LYS A 178 -11.19 -19.50 -5.41
N SER A 179 -11.04 -18.33 -4.81
CA SER A 179 -9.92 -17.95 -3.94
C SER A 179 -10.43 -17.17 -2.73
N ASP A 180 -9.62 -17.01 -1.69
CA ASP A 180 -9.99 -16.18 -0.55
C ASP A 180 -10.20 -14.71 -0.95
N TYR A 181 -9.41 -14.23 -1.92
CA TYR A 181 -9.56 -12.91 -2.51
C TYR A 181 -10.92 -12.76 -3.20
N GLY A 182 -11.27 -13.68 -4.10
CA GLY A 182 -12.55 -13.65 -4.81
C GLY A 182 -13.74 -13.70 -3.85
N ARG A 183 -13.73 -14.64 -2.90
CA ARG A 183 -14.81 -14.78 -1.89
C ARG A 183 -14.96 -13.56 -1.01
N GLY A 184 -13.85 -12.94 -0.57
CA GLY A 184 -13.90 -11.72 0.24
C GLY A 184 -14.53 -10.54 -0.50
N LEU A 185 -14.16 -10.35 -1.77
CA LEU A 185 -14.77 -9.34 -2.63
C LEU A 185 -16.23 -9.61 -2.93
N ASP A 186 -16.61 -10.87 -3.25
CA ASP A 186 -17.99 -11.26 -3.52
C ASP A 186 -18.89 -10.95 -2.33
N ALA A 187 -18.50 -11.36 -1.12
CA ALA A 187 -19.23 -11.04 0.09
C ALA A 187 -19.44 -9.53 0.28
N SER A 188 -18.42 -8.72 -0.04
CA SER A 188 -18.50 -7.27 0.08
C SER A 188 -19.38 -6.62 -0.99
N VAL A 189 -19.34 -7.12 -2.24
CA VAL A 189 -20.24 -6.68 -3.32
C VAL A 189 -21.69 -7.04 -2.99
N VAL A 190 -21.95 -8.29 -2.59
CA VAL A 190 -23.30 -8.75 -2.23
C VAL A 190 -23.87 -7.91 -1.08
N ALA A 191 -23.07 -7.66 -0.03
CA ALA A 191 -23.48 -6.80 1.08
C ALA A 191 -23.72 -5.34 0.64
N GLY A 192 -22.92 -4.82 -0.28
CA GLY A 192 -23.09 -3.50 -0.86
C GLY A 192 -24.38 -3.39 -1.67
N LEU A 193 -24.66 -4.34 -2.56
CA LEU A 193 -25.90 -4.39 -3.35
C LEU A 193 -27.13 -4.48 -2.45
N ALA A 194 -27.08 -5.32 -1.40
CA ALA A 194 -28.20 -5.48 -0.45
C ALA A 194 -28.54 -4.15 0.26
N LYS A 195 -27.56 -3.32 0.60
CA LYS A 195 -27.80 -1.98 1.17
C LYS A 195 -28.55 -1.04 0.21
N MET A 196 -28.46 -1.30 -1.09
CA MET A 196 -29.15 -0.54 -2.13
C MET A 196 -30.43 -1.23 -2.62
N HIS A 197 -30.92 -2.22 -1.87
CA HIS A 197 -32.09 -3.03 -2.22
C HIS A 197 -31.96 -3.75 -3.56
N LEU A 198 -30.74 -4.10 -3.97
CA LEU A 198 -30.41 -4.89 -5.14
C LEU A 198 -29.84 -6.25 -4.74
N ALA A 199 -29.91 -7.20 -5.66
CA ALA A 199 -29.25 -8.49 -5.53
C ALA A 199 -28.73 -8.97 -6.87
N ALA A 200 -27.67 -9.77 -6.85
CA ALA A 200 -27.26 -10.48 -8.05
C ALA A 200 -28.35 -11.53 -8.43
N ILE A 201 -28.74 -11.50 -9.69
CA ILE A 201 -29.77 -12.43 -10.24
C ILE A 201 -29.13 -13.80 -10.49
N ALA A 202 -27.84 -13.83 -10.85
CA ALA A 202 -27.10 -15.04 -11.15
C ALA A 202 -25.66 -14.90 -10.65
N SER A 203 -25.04 -16.04 -10.38
CA SER A 203 -23.62 -16.10 -10.06
C SER A 203 -22.98 -17.33 -10.70
N ALA A 204 -21.66 -17.27 -10.84
CA ALA A 204 -20.84 -18.40 -11.25
C ALA A 204 -19.45 -18.30 -10.59
N GLU A 205 -18.92 -19.45 -10.19
CA GLU A 205 -17.55 -19.57 -9.70
C GLU A 205 -16.65 -20.16 -10.78
N ILE A 206 -15.42 -19.65 -10.87
CA ILE A 206 -14.39 -20.15 -11.79
C ILE A 206 -13.11 -20.43 -11.03
N ASP A 207 -12.39 -21.45 -11.43
CA ASP A 207 -11.04 -21.74 -10.91
C ASP A 207 -10.01 -20.80 -11.57
N ASP A 208 -8.83 -20.66 -10.97
CA ASP A 208 -7.76 -19.76 -11.40
C ASP A 208 -7.27 -20.03 -12.84
N LYS A 209 -7.46 -21.25 -13.36
CA LYS A 209 -7.07 -21.68 -14.73
C LYS A 209 -8.26 -21.94 -15.65
N SER A 210 -9.47 -21.75 -15.16
CA SER A 210 -10.69 -22.07 -15.92
C SER A 210 -11.26 -20.82 -16.60
N GLN A 211 -11.97 -21.05 -17.70
CA GLN A 211 -12.77 -20.05 -18.38
C GLN A 211 -14.25 -20.22 -17.98
N LEU A 212 -15.01 -19.12 -18.04
CA LEU A 212 -16.45 -19.19 -17.83
C LEU A 212 -17.09 -20.03 -18.95
N PRO A 213 -17.83 -21.11 -18.62
CA PRO A 213 -18.46 -21.97 -19.61
C PRO A 213 -19.43 -21.21 -20.53
N LEU A 214 -19.43 -21.56 -21.82
CA LEU A 214 -20.32 -20.91 -22.81
C LEU A 214 -21.80 -21.06 -22.46
N GLU A 215 -22.20 -22.16 -21.85
CA GLU A 215 -23.56 -22.38 -21.32
C GLU A 215 -23.92 -21.40 -20.22
N THR A 216 -22.98 -21.02 -19.36
CA THR A 216 -23.17 -19.99 -18.33
C THR A 216 -23.36 -18.62 -18.97
N ILE A 217 -22.56 -18.28 -19.98
CA ILE A 217 -22.71 -17.05 -20.76
C ILE A 217 -24.09 -17.00 -21.44
N ALA A 218 -24.49 -18.10 -22.08
CA ALA A 218 -25.80 -18.20 -22.73
C ALA A 218 -26.95 -18.05 -21.72
N ARG A 219 -26.83 -18.64 -20.53
CA ARG A 219 -27.80 -18.47 -19.44
C ARG A 219 -27.88 -17.01 -19.00
N PHE A 220 -26.76 -16.34 -18.72
CA PHE A 220 -26.75 -14.95 -18.31
C PHE A 220 -27.39 -14.04 -19.38
N ARG A 221 -27.13 -14.32 -20.67
CA ARG A 221 -27.76 -13.60 -21.77
C ARG A 221 -29.28 -13.83 -21.81
N ALA A 222 -29.74 -15.06 -21.62
CA ALA A 222 -31.16 -15.41 -21.58
C ALA A 222 -31.86 -14.73 -20.36
N GLU A 223 -31.18 -14.60 -19.27
CA GLU A 223 -31.60 -13.89 -18.06
C GLU A 223 -31.50 -12.36 -18.22
N LYS A 224 -31.10 -11.85 -19.39
CA LYS A 224 -30.97 -10.43 -19.73
C LYS A 224 -30.11 -9.66 -18.75
N ILE A 225 -28.97 -10.25 -18.33
CA ILE A 225 -27.99 -9.56 -17.50
C ILE A 225 -27.47 -8.32 -18.23
N ASP A 226 -27.52 -7.16 -17.58
CA ASP A 226 -27.05 -5.88 -18.15
C ASP A 226 -25.67 -5.52 -17.64
N THR A 227 -25.28 -6.04 -16.46
CA THR A 227 -23.99 -5.79 -15.81
C THR A 227 -23.44 -7.07 -15.22
N LEU A 228 -22.20 -7.37 -15.59
CA LEU A 228 -21.41 -8.48 -15.03
C LEU A 228 -20.33 -7.94 -14.11
N VAL A 229 -20.45 -8.21 -12.82
CA VAL A 229 -19.38 -7.98 -11.84
C VAL A 229 -18.40 -9.14 -11.95
N PHE A 230 -17.15 -8.84 -12.28
CA PHE A 230 -16.12 -9.82 -12.58
C PHE A 230 -14.99 -9.76 -11.54
N LEU A 231 -15.04 -10.68 -10.58
CA LEU A 231 -14.14 -10.78 -9.43
C LEU A 231 -13.08 -11.88 -9.64
N ALA A 232 -12.38 -11.80 -10.77
CA ALA A 232 -11.34 -12.73 -11.14
C ALA A 232 -10.20 -11.99 -11.87
N ARG A 233 -9.19 -12.72 -12.29
CA ARG A 233 -7.94 -12.15 -12.81
C ARG A 233 -7.97 -11.91 -14.33
N GLU A 234 -6.90 -11.26 -14.83
CA GLU A 234 -6.75 -10.96 -16.26
C GLU A 234 -6.92 -12.16 -17.20
N PRO A 235 -6.29 -13.33 -16.98
CA PRO A 235 -6.42 -14.44 -17.93
C PRO A 235 -7.86 -14.92 -18.11
N GLN A 236 -8.64 -14.94 -17.02
CA GLN A 236 -10.05 -15.31 -17.08
C GLN A 236 -10.89 -14.22 -17.76
N LEU A 237 -10.56 -12.93 -17.53
CA LEU A 237 -11.24 -11.83 -18.24
C LEU A 237 -10.99 -11.91 -19.74
N VAL A 238 -9.75 -12.15 -20.16
CA VAL A 238 -9.42 -12.30 -21.59
C VAL A 238 -10.27 -13.40 -22.22
N GLY A 239 -10.35 -14.57 -21.60
CA GLY A 239 -11.21 -15.66 -22.10
C GLY A 239 -12.70 -15.35 -22.07
N LEU A 240 -13.17 -14.58 -21.09
CA LEU A 240 -14.54 -14.08 -21.07
C LEU A 240 -14.80 -13.15 -22.27
N LEU A 241 -13.93 -12.19 -22.54
CA LEU A 241 -14.06 -11.26 -23.65
C LEU A 241 -14.07 -11.99 -25.00
N ASP A 242 -13.18 -13.00 -25.18
CA ASP A 242 -13.18 -13.85 -26.38
C ASP A 242 -14.48 -14.64 -26.57
N SER A 243 -15.07 -15.07 -25.47
CA SER A 243 -16.35 -15.79 -25.48
C SER A 243 -17.53 -14.88 -25.76
N LEU A 244 -17.52 -13.66 -25.21
CA LEU A 244 -18.54 -12.64 -25.48
C LEU A 244 -18.52 -12.21 -26.95
N GLU A 245 -17.35 -12.02 -27.54
CA GLU A 245 -17.18 -11.75 -28.96
C GLU A 245 -17.82 -12.85 -29.84
N LYS A 246 -17.50 -14.12 -29.56
CA LYS A 246 -18.05 -15.29 -30.29
C LYS A 246 -19.56 -15.39 -30.18
N THR A 247 -20.14 -14.96 -29.07
CA THR A 247 -21.61 -15.02 -28.86
C THR A 247 -22.34 -13.79 -29.38
N GLY A 248 -21.63 -12.74 -29.79
CA GLY A 248 -22.18 -11.46 -30.24
C GLY A 248 -23.01 -10.76 -29.17
N TRP A 249 -22.61 -10.86 -27.90
CA TRP A 249 -23.29 -10.16 -26.80
C TRP A 249 -22.63 -8.82 -26.55
N THR A 250 -23.18 -7.77 -27.14
CA THR A 250 -22.56 -6.42 -27.21
C THR A 250 -23.12 -5.41 -26.19
N ASP A 251 -24.28 -5.66 -25.59
CA ASP A 251 -24.96 -4.73 -24.69
C ASP A 251 -24.65 -4.93 -23.20
N LEU A 252 -23.65 -5.78 -22.89
CA LEU A 252 -23.17 -6.06 -21.53
C LEU A 252 -22.14 -5.03 -21.06
N ALA A 253 -22.29 -4.50 -19.84
CA ALA A 253 -21.20 -3.86 -19.13
C ALA A 253 -20.47 -4.89 -18.23
N VAL A 254 -19.15 -4.79 -18.16
CA VAL A 254 -18.33 -5.59 -17.25
C VAL A 254 -17.63 -4.67 -16.26
N VAL A 255 -17.73 -4.95 -14.97
CA VAL A 255 -17.11 -4.19 -13.88
C VAL A 255 -16.19 -5.13 -13.11
N GLY A 256 -14.89 -4.93 -13.18
CA GLY A 256 -13.92 -5.73 -12.45
C GLY A 256 -13.14 -4.93 -11.42
N THR A 257 -12.07 -5.54 -10.91
CA THR A 257 -11.20 -4.97 -9.89
C THR A 257 -9.89 -4.44 -10.49
N ASN A 258 -9.02 -3.88 -9.63
CA ASN A 258 -7.69 -3.41 -10.01
C ASN A 258 -6.80 -4.47 -10.68
N VAL A 259 -7.06 -5.76 -10.47
CA VAL A 259 -6.24 -6.85 -11.04
C VAL A 259 -6.42 -7.05 -12.54
N ILE A 260 -7.51 -6.51 -13.12
CA ILE A 260 -7.72 -6.52 -14.57
C ILE A 260 -7.24 -5.23 -15.26
N ARG A 261 -6.88 -4.20 -14.49
CA ARG A 261 -6.47 -2.90 -15.02
C ARG A 261 -5.01 -2.92 -15.48
N ASN A 262 -4.80 -3.46 -16.65
CA ASN A 262 -3.48 -3.47 -17.29
C ASN A 262 -3.57 -3.05 -18.76
N ARG A 263 -2.41 -2.85 -19.37
CA ARG A 263 -2.29 -2.34 -20.74
C ARG A 263 -2.78 -3.35 -21.78
N SER A 264 -2.53 -4.63 -21.55
CA SER A 264 -2.92 -5.68 -22.50
C SER A 264 -4.44 -5.76 -22.65
N VAL A 265 -5.17 -5.62 -21.56
CA VAL A 265 -6.64 -5.57 -21.58
C VAL A 265 -7.14 -4.30 -22.28
N ALA A 266 -6.52 -3.13 -21.99
CA ALA A 266 -6.95 -1.88 -22.58
C ALA A 266 -6.79 -1.82 -24.10
N HIS A 267 -5.75 -2.45 -24.66
CA HIS A 267 -5.50 -2.49 -26.10
C HIS A 267 -6.34 -3.53 -26.88
N ARG A 268 -7.20 -4.30 -26.19
CA ARG A 268 -8.09 -5.25 -26.88
C ARG A 268 -9.26 -4.51 -27.50
N PRO A 269 -9.66 -4.84 -28.73
CA PRO A 269 -10.95 -4.41 -29.27
C PRO A 269 -12.07 -4.96 -28.38
N LEU A 270 -12.91 -4.08 -27.86
CA LEU A 270 -14.04 -4.47 -27.01
C LEU A 270 -15.31 -4.52 -27.85
N GLN A 271 -15.99 -5.67 -27.85
CA GLN A 271 -17.29 -5.85 -28.47
C GLN A 271 -18.41 -5.96 -27.44
N ILE A 272 -18.25 -5.22 -26.33
CA ILE A 272 -19.22 -5.09 -25.26
C ILE A 272 -19.54 -3.60 -25.04
N ARG A 273 -20.63 -3.30 -24.33
CA ARG A 273 -21.05 -1.91 -24.07
C ARG A 273 -19.96 -1.11 -23.36
N ALA A 274 -19.33 -1.69 -22.35
CA ALA A 274 -18.23 -1.07 -21.62
C ALA A 274 -17.48 -2.07 -20.74
N LEU A 275 -16.18 -1.81 -20.51
CA LEU A 275 -15.36 -2.48 -19.54
C LEU A 275 -14.84 -1.46 -18.52
N TYR A 276 -15.16 -1.71 -17.24
CA TYR A 276 -14.72 -0.90 -16.12
C TYR A 276 -13.84 -1.70 -15.17
N ALA A 277 -12.96 -0.99 -14.46
CA ALA A 277 -12.20 -1.55 -13.36
C ALA A 277 -12.19 -0.56 -12.18
N THR A 278 -12.47 -1.04 -10.98
CA THR A 278 -12.19 -0.27 -9.76
C THR A 278 -10.73 -0.39 -9.40
N ALA A 279 -10.15 0.65 -8.80
CA ALA A 279 -8.77 0.66 -8.37
C ALA A 279 -8.64 1.27 -6.98
N THR A 280 -8.01 0.54 -6.08
CA THR A 280 -7.63 1.01 -4.74
C THR A 280 -6.33 1.82 -4.78
N ALA A 281 -5.48 1.59 -5.77
CA ALA A 281 -4.32 2.43 -6.08
C ALA A 281 -4.65 3.33 -7.28
N ILE A 282 -4.78 4.62 -7.00
CA ILE A 282 -5.07 5.66 -8.00
C ILE A 282 -3.75 6.07 -8.66
N ASP A 283 -3.77 6.36 -9.96
CA ASP A 283 -2.57 6.85 -10.66
C ASP A 283 -2.20 8.26 -10.16
N ALA A 284 -0.91 8.52 -9.97
CA ALA A 284 -0.45 9.82 -9.47
C ALA A 284 -0.92 11.01 -10.30
N LYS A 285 -1.08 10.83 -11.62
CA LYS A 285 -1.56 11.88 -12.55
C LYS A 285 -2.98 12.36 -12.25
N GLU A 286 -3.77 11.59 -11.50
CA GLU A 286 -5.16 11.92 -11.16
C GLU A 286 -5.26 12.83 -9.92
N PHE A 287 -4.14 13.09 -9.25
CA PHE A 287 -4.05 14.02 -8.15
C PHE A 287 -3.46 15.36 -8.60
N PRO A 288 -3.91 16.50 -8.03
CA PRO A 288 -3.41 17.83 -8.42
C PRO A 288 -1.87 17.95 -8.32
N GLU A 289 -1.27 17.44 -7.25
CA GLU A 289 0.17 17.48 -6.99
C GLU A 289 0.95 16.36 -7.70
N GLY A 290 0.25 15.42 -8.31
CA GLY A 290 0.83 14.26 -8.99
C GLY A 290 1.79 14.62 -10.11
N LYS A 291 1.55 15.76 -10.80
CA LYS A 291 2.43 16.23 -11.87
C LYS A 291 3.87 16.48 -11.37
N VAL A 292 4.01 17.17 -10.25
CA VAL A 292 5.33 17.47 -9.65
C VAL A 292 6.05 16.20 -9.27
N PHE A 293 5.34 15.27 -8.62
CA PHE A 293 5.89 13.96 -8.28
C PHE A 293 6.34 13.19 -9.53
N LEU A 294 5.52 13.12 -10.58
CA LEU A 294 5.85 12.41 -11.81
C LEU A 294 7.05 13.02 -12.53
N GLU A 295 7.19 14.33 -12.53
CA GLU A 295 8.36 15.02 -13.08
C GLU A 295 9.65 14.65 -12.31
N SER A 296 9.61 14.68 -10.98
CA SER A 296 10.73 14.26 -10.12
C SER A 296 11.06 12.77 -10.32
N PHE A 297 10.04 11.93 -10.38
CA PHE A 297 10.21 10.48 -10.57
C PHE A 297 10.83 10.16 -11.93
N ARG A 298 10.33 10.76 -13.04
CA ARG A 298 10.93 10.60 -14.38
C ARG A 298 12.37 11.06 -14.42
N LYS A 299 12.66 12.21 -13.83
CA LYS A 299 14.03 12.76 -13.77
C LYS A 299 14.97 11.80 -13.07
N ARG A 300 14.52 11.13 -12.04
CA ARG A 300 15.33 10.24 -11.20
C ARG A 300 15.46 8.82 -11.76
N TYR A 301 14.38 8.27 -12.36
CA TYR A 301 14.29 6.86 -12.76
C TYR A 301 14.07 6.63 -14.25
N GLY A 302 13.89 7.66 -15.06
CA GLY A 302 13.84 7.57 -16.53
C GLY A 302 12.47 7.24 -17.12
N GLY A 303 11.40 7.13 -16.30
CA GLY A 303 10.05 6.82 -16.77
C GLY A 303 9.00 7.07 -15.69
N ASP A 304 7.73 6.88 -16.04
CA ASP A 304 6.64 6.94 -15.08
C ASP A 304 6.54 5.66 -14.26
N PRO A 305 6.08 5.73 -13.00
CA PRO A 305 5.77 4.54 -12.25
C PRO A 305 4.59 3.81 -12.88
N VAL A 306 4.63 2.48 -12.85
CA VAL A 306 3.53 1.65 -13.34
C VAL A 306 2.47 1.43 -12.27
N TRP A 307 2.82 1.57 -10.99
CA TRP A 307 1.88 1.36 -9.89
C TRP A 307 2.37 1.94 -8.55
N GLY A 308 1.57 2.78 -7.91
CA GLY A 308 1.57 3.03 -6.48
C GLY A 308 2.82 3.68 -5.84
N ALA A 309 3.81 4.11 -6.62
CA ALA A 309 5.04 4.71 -6.10
C ALA A 309 4.78 5.88 -5.14
N GLN A 310 3.77 6.71 -5.43
CA GLN A 310 3.40 7.86 -4.61
C GLN A 310 2.89 7.48 -3.21
N TYR A 311 2.36 6.28 -3.02
CA TYR A 311 1.92 5.84 -1.69
C TYR A 311 3.10 5.60 -0.75
N ALA A 312 4.18 4.98 -1.25
CA ALA A 312 5.40 4.82 -0.46
C ALA A 312 6.15 6.16 -0.30
N TYR A 313 6.09 7.03 -1.30
CA TYR A 313 6.63 8.39 -1.23
C TYR A 313 5.94 9.19 -0.10
N ASP A 314 4.62 9.25 -0.08
CA ASP A 314 3.85 9.92 0.97
C ASP A 314 4.00 9.23 2.34
N ALA A 315 4.17 7.89 2.38
CA ALA A 315 4.41 7.16 3.62
C ALA A 315 5.72 7.60 4.30
N VAL A 316 6.79 7.87 3.53
CA VAL A 316 8.05 8.39 4.08
C VAL A 316 7.86 9.80 4.62
N TYR A 317 7.13 10.67 3.92
CA TYR A 317 6.78 12.00 4.44
C TYR A 317 5.94 11.92 5.72
N ALA A 318 4.97 11.00 5.77
CA ALA A 318 4.15 10.79 6.97
C ALA A 318 4.98 10.32 8.17
N LEU A 319 5.93 9.39 7.97
CA LEU A 319 6.87 8.94 9.01
C LEU A 319 7.79 10.09 9.47
N ALA A 320 8.27 10.92 8.53
CA ALA A 320 9.08 12.09 8.86
C ALA A 320 8.28 13.12 9.68
N ASP A 321 7.03 13.39 9.31
CA ASP A 321 6.16 14.30 10.06
C ASP A 321 5.80 13.74 11.43
N ALA A 322 5.56 12.44 11.53
CA ALA A 322 5.34 11.78 12.82
C ALA A 322 6.55 11.93 13.75
N ALA A 323 7.77 11.69 13.23
CA ALA A 323 8.99 11.87 14.01
C ALA A 323 9.19 13.32 14.48
N ARG A 324 8.88 14.30 13.62
CA ARG A 324 8.93 15.75 14.01
C ARG A 324 7.94 16.07 15.13
N GLN A 325 6.69 15.62 15.00
CA GLN A 325 5.63 15.93 15.95
C GLN A 325 5.79 15.17 17.26
N ALA A 326 6.21 13.91 17.20
CA ALA A 326 6.56 13.13 18.38
C ALA A 326 7.84 13.61 19.06
N ARG A 327 8.73 14.30 18.35
CA ARG A 327 10.10 14.62 18.77
C ARG A 327 10.90 13.37 19.18
N SER A 328 10.53 12.24 18.61
CA SER A 328 11.04 10.90 18.95
C SER A 328 11.14 10.03 17.71
N LEU A 329 11.99 9.00 17.78
CA LEU A 329 12.03 7.90 16.83
C LEU A 329 11.55 6.58 17.45
N ASP A 330 11.07 6.62 18.69
CA ASP A 330 10.57 5.43 19.36
C ASP A 330 9.32 4.91 18.64
N ALA A 331 9.27 3.61 18.42
CA ALA A 331 8.26 2.98 17.59
C ALA A 331 6.82 3.28 18.08
N SER A 332 6.59 3.22 19.40
CA SER A 332 5.29 3.54 20.00
C SER A 332 4.87 4.98 19.73
N ASP A 333 5.80 5.93 19.85
CA ASP A 333 5.54 7.35 19.62
C ASP A 333 5.21 7.62 18.15
N LEU A 334 5.92 6.95 17.24
CA LEU A 334 5.65 7.04 15.81
C LEU A 334 4.26 6.49 15.46
N VAL A 335 3.90 5.30 15.98
CA VAL A 335 2.58 4.68 15.74
C VAL A 335 1.44 5.56 16.29
N GLU A 336 1.56 6.02 17.51
CA GLU A 336 0.54 6.87 18.14
C GLU A 336 0.40 8.19 17.38
N THR A 337 1.52 8.80 17.01
CA THR A 337 1.51 10.07 16.30
C THR A 337 0.92 9.92 14.90
N LEU A 338 1.28 8.89 14.13
CA LEU A 338 0.70 8.61 12.81
C LEU A 338 -0.82 8.47 12.84
N LYS A 339 -1.40 7.90 13.90
CA LYS A 339 -2.85 7.77 14.06
C LYS A 339 -3.55 9.06 14.50
N ARG A 340 -2.81 9.99 15.12
CA ARG A 340 -3.37 11.23 15.68
C ARG A 340 -3.28 12.40 14.71
N ILE A 341 -2.24 12.42 13.88
CA ILE A 341 -2.01 13.53 12.94
C ILE A 341 -2.73 13.30 11.61
N ASP A 342 -2.88 14.39 10.87
CA ASP A 342 -3.16 14.37 9.45
C ASP A 342 -1.85 14.77 8.75
N PRO A 343 -0.98 13.80 8.43
CA PRO A 343 0.33 14.11 7.87
C PRO A 343 0.14 14.74 6.49
N GLY A 344 0.89 15.82 6.25
CA GLY A 344 0.89 16.49 4.97
C GLY A 344 1.38 15.54 3.88
N THR A 345 0.47 15.03 3.05
CA THR A 345 0.85 14.27 1.87
C THR A 345 1.37 15.19 0.77
N LYS A 346 2.18 14.65 -0.12
CA LYS A 346 2.72 15.39 -1.27
C LYS A 346 1.98 15.08 -2.56
N VAL A 347 1.27 13.95 -2.61
CA VAL A 347 0.56 13.50 -3.82
C VAL A 347 -0.88 13.10 -3.52
N ASN A 348 -1.11 12.24 -2.52
CA ASN A 348 -2.41 11.57 -2.33
C ASN A 348 -3.47 12.43 -1.59
N GLN A 349 -3.26 13.73 -1.44
CA GLN A 349 -4.10 14.74 -0.79
C GLN A 349 -4.25 14.52 0.72
N GLN A 350 -5.02 13.52 1.14
CA GLN A 350 -5.29 13.25 2.56
C GLN A 350 -4.82 11.85 2.93
N MET A 351 -4.03 11.76 3.98
CA MET A 351 -3.63 10.50 4.59
C MET A 351 -3.90 10.61 6.08
N ARG A 352 -4.94 9.94 6.55
CA ARG A 352 -5.31 9.89 7.96
C ARG A 352 -5.67 8.46 8.33
N PHE A 353 -5.17 8.00 9.46
CA PHE A 353 -5.41 6.65 9.93
C PHE A 353 -6.42 6.65 11.08
N ALA A 354 -7.39 5.75 11.02
CA ALA A 354 -8.27 5.46 12.15
C ALA A 354 -7.50 4.76 13.28
N ALA A 355 -8.08 4.65 14.44
CA ALA A 355 -7.50 3.90 15.57
C ALA A 355 -7.16 2.43 15.18
N THR A 356 -7.91 1.85 14.26
CA THR A 356 -7.69 0.52 13.70
C THR A 356 -6.47 0.43 12.77
N GLY A 357 -5.95 1.57 12.29
CA GLY A 357 -4.90 1.64 11.26
C GLY A 357 -5.42 1.69 9.82
N GLU A 358 -6.73 1.63 9.61
CA GLU A 358 -7.32 1.82 8.29
C GLU A 358 -7.25 3.28 7.83
N GLN A 359 -7.08 3.50 6.53
CA GLN A 359 -7.14 4.84 5.93
C GLN A 359 -8.57 5.39 6.05
N VAL A 360 -8.70 6.62 6.60
CA VAL A 360 -10.00 7.28 6.80
C VAL A 360 -10.58 7.79 5.48
N TYR A 361 -9.72 8.22 4.55
CA TYR A 361 -10.10 8.72 3.23
C TYR A 361 -9.57 7.83 2.11
N PRO A 362 -10.05 6.57 2.03
CA PRO A 362 -9.53 5.60 1.09
C PRO A 362 -10.12 5.84 -0.29
N ASN A 363 -9.46 6.65 -1.09
CA ASN A 363 -9.89 6.88 -2.46
C ASN A 363 -9.95 5.60 -3.28
N ILE A 364 -11.07 5.40 -3.97
CA ILE A 364 -11.24 4.35 -4.98
C ILE A 364 -11.59 5.01 -6.30
N GLY A 365 -10.81 4.72 -7.32
CA GLY A 365 -11.08 5.17 -8.68
C GLY A 365 -11.85 4.14 -9.49
N VAL A 366 -12.71 4.60 -10.38
CA VAL A 366 -13.32 3.77 -11.42
C VAL A 366 -12.74 4.21 -12.77
N TYR A 367 -12.17 3.25 -13.46
CA TYR A 367 -11.59 3.43 -14.79
C TYR A 367 -12.40 2.70 -15.83
N LYS A 368 -12.49 3.26 -17.01
CA LYS A 368 -13.11 2.66 -18.19
C LYS A 368 -12.06 2.49 -19.28
N VAL A 369 -12.15 1.44 -20.05
CA VAL A 369 -11.36 1.31 -21.27
C VAL A 369 -11.95 2.27 -22.31
N ASP A 370 -11.16 3.22 -22.75
CA ASP A 370 -11.49 4.20 -23.78
C ASP A 370 -10.25 4.46 -24.66
N HIS A 371 -10.41 4.43 -25.98
CA HIS A 371 -9.31 4.64 -26.92
C HIS A 371 -8.02 3.83 -26.58
N GLU A 372 -8.15 2.54 -26.33
CA GLU A 372 -7.05 1.62 -25.99
C GLU A 372 -6.29 1.99 -24.70
N ALA A 373 -6.90 2.77 -23.82
CA ALA A 373 -6.33 3.17 -22.54
C ALA A 373 -7.35 3.07 -21.41
N TRP A 374 -6.87 2.96 -20.18
CA TRP A 374 -7.70 3.11 -18.99
C TRP A 374 -7.83 4.59 -18.65
N ALA A 375 -9.02 5.14 -18.82
CA ALA A 375 -9.38 6.52 -18.47
C ALA A 375 -10.19 6.56 -17.17
N MET A 376 -9.78 7.37 -16.21
CA MET A 376 -10.53 7.53 -14.97
C MET A 376 -11.87 8.22 -15.25
N GLN A 377 -12.95 7.65 -14.75
CA GLN A 377 -14.30 8.18 -14.87
C GLN A 377 -14.69 8.95 -13.61
N MET A 378 -14.33 8.42 -12.46
CA MET A 378 -14.61 9.03 -11.18
C MET A 378 -13.70 8.50 -10.09
N MET A 379 -13.58 9.24 -9.01
CA MET A 379 -12.87 8.85 -7.79
C MET A 379 -13.69 9.33 -6.58
N SER A 380 -13.78 8.50 -5.55
CA SER A 380 -14.46 8.85 -4.31
C SER A 380 -13.80 8.17 -3.10
N ALA A 381 -13.82 8.84 -1.97
CA ALA A 381 -13.46 8.28 -0.66
C ALA A 381 -14.71 7.85 0.15
N THR A 382 -15.91 8.02 -0.38
CA THR A 382 -17.18 7.86 0.35
C THR A 382 -18.12 6.80 -0.24
N TRP A 383 -17.53 5.79 -0.89
CA TRP A 383 -18.30 4.63 -1.40
C TRP A 383 -19.03 3.85 -0.32
#